data_8f807288cea08cf0fd3261424d1bc394
#
_entry.id   8f807288cea08cf0fd3261424d1bc394
#
_cell.length_a   1.000
_cell.length_b   1.000
_cell.length_c   1.000
_cell.angle_alpha   90.00
_cell.angle_beta   90.00
_cell.angle_gamma   90.00
#
_symmetry.space_group_name_H-M   'P 1'
#
loop_
_entity.id
_entity.type
_entity.pdbx_description
1 polymer ?
#
loop_
_entity_poly.entity_id
_entity_poly.type
_entity_poly.pdbx_seq_one_letter_code
_entity_poly.pdbx_strand_id
1 'polypeptide(L)'
;MALIRLELHEHPASPQHEMRQKSVLDSGGTVVGTVANLYVDEGSRQLRFVDVLTSEFLGLERKHHLVPVEAVSDQDPGSITLGVDQETVQSGPEFPNPHVAPDEDYQRTIREHYGYG
;
A
#
# COMPACT_ATOMS: atom_id res chain seq x y z
N MET A 1 5.63 15.72 2.39
CA MET A 1 6.65 14.71 2.75
C MET A 1 7.24 14.13 1.49
N ALA A 2 8.56 14.15 1.38
CA ALA A 2 9.24 13.58 0.21
C ALA A 2 9.34 12.06 0.39
N LEU A 3 8.78 11.33 -0.55
CA LEU A 3 8.79 9.87 -0.56
C LEU A 3 9.67 9.34 -1.67
N ILE A 4 10.26 8.16 -1.43
CA ILE A 4 10.92 7.39 -2.48
C ILE A 4 10.35 5.97 -2.49
N ARG A 5 10.37 5.37 -3.67
CA ARG A 5 10.06 3.95 -3.82
C ARG A 5 11.32 3.15 -3.49
N LEU A 6 11.22 2.15 -2.61
CA LEU A 6 12.35 1.29 -2.32
C LEU A 6 12.68 0.41 -3.53
N GLU A 7 13.96 0.35 -3.88
CA GLU A 7 14.45 -0.59 -4.87
C GLU A 7 14.53 -2.01 -4.28
N LEU A 8 14.67 -3.02 -5.12
CA LEU A 8 14.65 -4.42 -4.69
C LEU A 8 15.66 -4.74 -3.59
N HIS A 9 16.83 -4.11 -3.63
CA HIS A 9 17.92 -4.35 -2.67
C HIS A 9 17.87 -3.45 -1.44
N GLU A 10 16.92 -2.51 -1.39
CA GLU A 10 16.76 -1.58 -0.28
C GLU A 10 15.69 -2.09 0.69
N HIS A 11 15.81 -1.71 1.96
CA HIS A 11 14.90 -2.14 3.02
C HIS A 11 14.38 -0.94 3.81
N PRO A 12 13.15 -1.03 4.36
CA PRO A 12 12.65 0.03 5.23
C PRO A 12 13.44 0.08 6.54
N ALA A 13 13.30 1.19 7.28
CA ALA A 13 14.02 1.38 8.55
C ALA A 13 13.71 0.30 9.57
N SER A 14 12.47 -0.20 9.60
CA SER A 14 12.07 -1.28 10.51
C SER A 14 11.90 -2.58 9.73
N PRO A 15 12.58 -3.67 10.11
CA PRO A 15 12.47 -4.96 9.39
C PRO A 15 11.05 -5.49 9.30
N GLN A 16 10.20 -5.27 10.30
CA GLN A 16 8.80 -5.70 10.27
C GLN A 16 7.97 -4.96 9.22
N HIS A 17 8.47 -3.86 8.67
CA HIS A 17 7.82 -3.14 7.57
C HIS A 17 8.18 -3.70 6.19
N GLU A 18 8.99 -4.73 6.12
CA GLU A 18 9.27 -5.40 4.84
C GLU A 18 8.09 -6.31 4.49
N MET A 19 7.18 -5.77 3.69
CA MET A 19 5.90 -6.42 3.37
C MET A 19 5.80 -6.83 1.90
N ARG A 20 6.83 -6.54 1.10
CA ARG A 20 6.79 -6.84 -0.34
C ARG A 20 6.53 -8.31 -0.60
N GLN A 21 5.71 -8.61 -1.60
CA GLN A 21 5.31 -9.95 -2.04
C GLN A 21 4.28 -10.62 -1.13
N LYS A 22 3.91 -10.02 0.00
CA LYS A 22 2.90 -10.59 0.88
C LYS A 22 1.51 -10.42 0.27
N SER A 23 0.62 -11.38 0.55
CA SER A 23 -0.79 -11.25 0.23
C SER A 23 -1.44 -10.18 1.09
N VAL A 24 -2.41 -9.46 0.52
CA VAL A 24 -3.16 -8.43 1.21
C VAL A 24 -4.57 -8.92 1.45
N LEU A 25 -4.98 -8.98 2.71
CA LEU A 25 -6.33 -9.34 3.12
C LEU A 25 -7.05 -8.10 3.62
N ASP A 26 -8.34 -8.02 3.35
CA ASP A 26 -9.17 -6.94 3.90
C ASP A 26 -9.61 -7.25 5.33
N SER A 27 -10.39 -6.37 5.93
CA SER A 27 -10.85 -6.53 7.31
C SER A 27 -11.73 -7.75 7.52
N GLY A 28 -12.32 -8.29 6.46
CA GLY A 28 -13.14 -9.51 6.50
C GLY A 28 -12.38 -10.77 6.13
N GLY A 29 -11.07 -10.68 5.84
CA GLY A 29 -10.25 -11.81 5.44
C GLY A 29 -10.27 -12.13 3.94
N THR A 30 -10.88 -11.29 3.13
CA THR A 30 -10.91 -11.47 1.68
C THR A 30 -9.56 -11.02 1.07
N VAL A 31 -9.03 -11.81 0.15
CA VAL A 31 -7.79 -11.46 -0.56
C VAL A 31 -8.07 -10.30 -1.51
N VAL A 32 -7.37 -9.18 -1.31
CA VAL A 32 -7.49 -7.99 -2.15
C VAL A 32 -6.44 -7.97 -3.25
N GLY A 33 -5.23 -8.40 -2.93
CA GLY A 33 -4.13 -8.38 -3.88
C GLY A 33 -2.81 -8.75 -3.23
N THR A 34 -1.73 -8.14 -3.72
CA THR A 34 -0.36 -8.41 -3.28
C THR A 34 0.37 -7.09 -3.09
N VAL A 35 1.29 -7.04 -2.13
CA VAL A 35 2.15 -5.87 -1.95
C VAL A 35 3.21 -5.87 -3.05
N ALA A 36 3.16 -4.87 -3.92
CA ALA A 36 4.09 -4.74 -5.04
C ALA A 36 5.28 -3.84 -4.70
N ASN A 37 5.05 -2.72 -4.05
CA ASN A 37 6.09 -1.74 -3.74
C ASN A 37 5.89 -1.11 -2.37
N LEU A 38 6.96 -0.54 -1.82
CA LEU A 38 6.94 0.23 -0.58
C LEU A 38 7.43 1.63 -0.86
N TYR A 39 6.77 2.62 -0.26
CA TYR A 39 7.17 4.03 -0.34
C TYR A 39 7.51 4.53 1.05
N VAL A 40 8.72 5.00 1.21
CA VAL A 40 9.27 5.41 2.50
C VAL A 40 9.61 6.88 2.48
N ASP A 41 9.66 7.49 3.66
CA ASP A 41 10.18 8.86 3.82
C ASP A 41 11.64 8.87 3.38
N GLU A 42 12.01 9.83 2.52
CA GLU A 42 13.36 9.92 1.97
C GLU A 42 14.43 10.07 3.05
N GLY A 43 14.13 10.84 4.10
CA GLY A 43 15.09 11.10 5.17
C GLY A 43 15.17 9.99 6.21
N SER A 44 14.04 9.56 6.74
CA SER A 44 14.00 8.61 7.86
C SER A 44 13.93 7.15 7.43
N ARG A 45 13.58 6.88 6.18
CA ARG A 45 13.33 5.53 5.65
C ARG A 45 12.13 4.84 6.31
N GLN A 46 11.30 5.58 7.05
CA GLN A 46 10.09 5.03 7.63
C GLN A 46 9.04 4.76 6.54
N LEU A 47 8.40 3.59 6.62
CA LEU A 47 7.35 3.21 5.70
C LEU A 47 6.14 4.13 5.85
N ARG A 48 5.62 4.63 4.73
CA ARG A 48 4.47 5.53 4.70
C ARG A 48 3.30 4.98 3.91
N PHE A 49 3.58 4.37 2.76
CA PHE A 49 2.54 3.79 1.92
C PHE A 49 2.94 2.42 1.40
N VAL A 50 1.96 1.57 1.26
CA VAL A 50 2.09 0.24 0.66
C VAL A 50 1.35 0.28 -0.67
N ASP A 51 2.03 -0.16 -1.74
CA ASP A 51 1.41 -0.28 -3.05
C ASP A 51 0.75 -1.66 -3.16
N VAL A 52 -0.57 -1.68 -3.15
CA VAL A 52 -1.35 -2.91 -3.32
C VAL A 52 -1.70 -3.07 -4.78
N LEU A 53 -1.18 -4.12 -5.40
CA LEU A 53 -1.59 -4.52 -6.75
C LEU A 53 -2.79 -5.44 -6.58
N THR A 54 -3.97 -4.95 -6.96
CA THR A 54 -5.21 -5.69 -6.76
C THR A 54 -5.27 -6.94 -7.61
N SER A 55 -5.91 -7.98 -7.09
CA SER A 55 -6.11 -9.23 -7.83
C SER A 55 -7.11 -9.01 -8.95
N GLU A 56 -6.93 -9.73 -10.06
CA GLU A 56 -7.91 -9.77 -11.13
C GLU A 56 -9.16 -10.49 -10.62
N PHE A 57 -10.32 -9.85 -10.73
CA PHE A 57 -11.58 -10.40 -10.24
C PHE A 57 -12.73 -9.95 -11.12
N LEU A 58 -13.57 -10.90 -11.55
CA LEU A 58 -14.76 -10.64 -12.39
C LEU A 58 -14.44 -9.82 -13.66
N GLY A 59 -13.29 -10.07 -14.27
CA GLY A 59 -12.89 -9.36 -15.50
C GLY A 59 -12.36 -7.95 -15.28
N LEU A 60 -12.22 -7.51 -14.04
CA LEU A 60 -11.61 -6.21 -13.73
C LEU A 60 -10.10 -6.33 -13.83
N GLU A 61 -9.48 -5.31 -14.40
CA GLU A 61 -8.02 -5.25 -14.53
C GLU A 61 -7.35 -5.12 -13.17
N ARG A 62 -6.13 -5.65 -13.07
CA ARG A 62 -5.28 -5.42 -11.91
C ARG A 62 -4.84 -3.97 -11.91
N LYS A 63 -4.96 -3.32 -10.76
CA LYS A 63 -4.60 -1.91 -10.58
C LYS A 63 -3.78 -1.72 -9.33
N HIS A 64 -2.92 -0.71 -9.36
CA HIS A 64 -2.16 -0.30 -8.18
C HIS A 64 -2.98 0.70 -7.37
N HIS A 65 -3.07 0.47 -6.07
CA HIS A 65 -3.66 1.40 -5.12
C HIS A 65 -2.70 1.59 -3.95
N LEU A 66 -2.38 2.83 -3.62
CA LEU A 66 -1.57 3.12 -2.44
C LEU A 66 -2.45 3.08 -1.20
N VAL A 67 -1.95 2.43 -0.17
CA VAL A 67 -2.63 2.30 1.12
C VAL A 67 -1.71 2.88 2.18
N PRO A 68 -2.17 3.82 3.03
CA PRO A 68 -1.34 4.31 4.13
C PRO A 68 -0.95 3.18 5.07
N VAL A 69 0.26 3.21 5.58
CA VAL A 69 0.75 2.15 6.48
C VAL A 69 -0.15 2.02 7.72
N GLU A 70 -0.77 3.11 8.16
CA GLU A 70 -1.69 3.10 9.30
C GLU A 70 -2.91 2.20 9.09
N ALA A 71 -3.26 1.91 7.84
CA ALA A 71 -4.38 1.01 7.53
C ALA A 71 -4.02 -0.47 7.68
N VAL A 72 -2.73 -0.80 7.83
CA VAL A 72 -2.30 -2.17 8.08
C VAL A 72 -2.55 -2.48 9.55
N SER A 73 -3.50 -3.35 9.83
CA SER A 73 -3.92 -3.68 11.21
C SER A 73 -3.17 -4.87 11.78
N ASP A 74 -2.68 -5.77 10.93
CA ASP A 74 -1.98 -6.98 11.38
C ASP A 74 -1.10 -7.51 10.24
N GLN A 75 -0.11 -8.34 10.59
CA GLN A 75 0.68 -9.01 9.58
C GLN A 75 1.18 -10.37 10.08
N ASP A 76 1.25 -11.30 9.14
CA ASP A 76 1.83 -12.63 9.31
C ASP A 76 2.98 -12.79 8.32
N PRO A 77 3.77 -13.88 8.40
CA PRO A 77 4.89 -14.06 7.48
C PRO A 77 4.54 -13.99 5.99
N GLY A 78 3.33 -14.43 5.61
CA GLY A 78 2.91 -14.46 4.21
C GLY A 78 1.83 -13.46 3.84
N SER A 79 1.32 -12.67 4.78
CA SER A 79 0.19 -11.76 4.51
C SER A 79 0.19 -10.55 5.41
N ILE A 80 -0.50 -9.51 4.94
CA ILE A 80 -0.88 -8.37 5.77
C ILE A 80 -2.41 -8.28 5.76
N THR A 81 -2.98 -7.76 6.84
CA THR A 81 -4.41 -7.55 6.96
C THR A 81 -4.66 -6.05 7.12
N LEU A 82 -5.60 -5.53 6.33
CA LEU A 82 -6.00 -4.12 6.40
C LEU A 82 -7.18 -3.96 7.35
N GLY A 83 -7.27 -2.81 8.01
CA GLY A 83 -8.40 -2.45 8.86
C GLY A 83 -9.61 -1.92 8.08
N VAL A 84 -9.59 -2.04 6.75
CA VAL A 84 -10.66 -1.58 5.85
C VAL A 84 -11.09 -2.73 4.93
N ASP A 85 -12.25 -2.60 4.31
CA ASP A 85 -12.75 -3.62 3.41
C ASP A 85 -12.20 -3.45 1.98
N GLN A 86 -12.42 -4.47 1.16
CA GLN A 86 -11.98 -4.50 -0.24
C GLN A 86 -12.54 -3.31 -1.04
N GLU A 87 -13.79 -2.97 -0.81
CA GLU A 87 -14.44 -1.86 -1.51
C GLU A 87 -13.73 -0.53 -1.23
N THR A 88 -13.29 -0.31 0.00
CA THR A 88 -12.54 0.90 0.37
C THR A 88 -11.25 0.99 -0.43
N VAL A 89 -10.53 -0.11 -0.59
CA VAL A 89 -9.30 -0.12 -1.39
C VAL A 89 -9.60 0.16 -2.86
N GLN A 90 -10.59 -0.54 -3.43
CA GLN A 90 -10.92 -0.44 -4.84
C GLN A 90 -11.52 0.91 -5.23
N SER A 91 -12.22 1.56 -4.32
CA SER A 91 -12.81 2.89 -4.57
C SER A 91 -11.82 4.03 -4.39
N GLY A 92 -10.63 3.74 -3.86
CA GLY A 92 -9.58 4.73 -3.71
C GLY A 92 -8.97 5.15 -5.04
N PRO A 93 -8.19 6.25 -5.05
CA PRO A 93 -7.52 6.70 -6.26
C PRO A 93 -6.59 5.61 -6.80
N GLU A 94 -6.66 5.38 -8.12
CA GLU A 94 -5.71 4.50 -8.78
C GLU A 94 -4.33 5.15 -8.80
N PHE A 95 -3.28 4.35 -8.63
CA PHE A 95 -1.91 4.81 -8.71
C PHE A 95 -1.31 4.31 -10.04
N PRO A 96 -1.44 5.07 -11.14
CA PRO A 96 -1.17 4.53 -12.48
C PRO A 96 0.30 4.33 -12.79
N ASN A 97 1.21 5.03 -12.11
CA ASN A 97 2.64 4.91 -12.38
C ASN A 97 3.43 4.64 -11.08
N PRO A 98 3.59 3.36 -10.69
CA PRO A 98 4.30 3.02 -9.46
C PRO A 98 5.80 3.30 -9.47
N HIS A 99 6.38 3.64 -10.64
CA HIS A 99 7.78 4.02 -10.73
C HIS A 99 8.05 5.44 -10.25
N VAL A 100 7.01 6.26 -10.14
CA VAL A 100 7.12 7.64 -9.68
C VAL A 100 6.48 7.73 -8.29
N ALA A 101 7.26 8.16 -7.29
CA ALA A 101 6.73 8.32 -5.94
C ALA A 101 5.60 9.37 -5.92
N PRO A 102 4.58 9.20 -5.06
CA PRO A 102 3.46 10.14 -5.02
C PRO A 102 3.91 11.50 -4.49
N ASP A 103 3.41 12.58 -5.11
CA ASP A 103 3.62 13.92 -4.59
C ASP A 103 2.75 14.20 -3.36
N GLU A 104 2.94 15.36 -2.75
CA GLU A 104 2.23 15.69 -1.51
C GLU A 104 0.72 15.77 -1.69
N ASP A 105 0.24 16.29 -2.82
CA ASP A 105 -1.19 16.39 -3.09
C ASP A 105 -1.82 15.00 -3.24
N TYR A 106 -1.15 14.11 -3.92
CA TYR A 106 -1.64 12.74 -4.10
C TYR A 106 -1.62 11.99 -2.76
N GLN A 107 -0.57 12.16 -1.97
CA GLN A 107 -0.48 11.58 -0.61
C GLN A 107 -1.66 12.04 0.24
N ARG A 108 -1.97 13.33 0.22
CA ARG A 108 -3.09 13.90 0.96
C ARG A 108 -4.42 13.29 0.50
N THR A 109 -4.63 13.20 -0.79
CA THR A 109 -5.86 12.61 -1.36
C THR A 109 -6.06 11.17 -0.88
N ILE A 110 -4.98 10.36 -0.90
CA ILE A 110 -5.04 8.99 -0.41
C ILE A 110 -5.37 8.95 1.08
N ARG A 111 -4.67 9.74 1.89
CA ARG A 111 -4.88 9.75 3.34
C ARG A 111 -6.31 10.17 3.68
N GLU A 112 -6.85 11.16 2.99
CA GLU A 112 -8.24 11.59 3.19
C GLU A 112 -9.22 10.47 2.85
N HIS A 113 -8.96 9.74 1.79
CA HIS A 113 -9.81 8.60 1.39
C HIS A 113 -9.90 7.56 2.51
N TYR A 114 -8.80 7.32 3.23
CA TYR A 114 -8.75 6.34 4.33
C TYR A 114 -9.09 6.96 5.70
N GLY A 115 -9.40 8.24 5.75
CA GLY A 115 -9.80 8.90 7.00
C GLY A 115 -8.63 9.36 7.88
N TYR A 116 -7.43 9.43 7.33
CA TYR A 116 -6.25 9.88 8.08
C TYR A 116 -5.85 11.33 7.73
N GLY A 117 -6.73 12.04 7.06
CA GLY A 117 -6.51 13.43 6.64
C GLY A 117 -5.99 14.38 7.69
#